data_3e7f078c1d0a2d7eb57e0e4d7b9306fe
#
_entry.id   3e7f078c1d0a2d7eb57e0e4d7b9306fe
#
_cell.length_a   1.000
_cell.length_b   1.000
_cell.length_c   1.000
_cell.angle_alpha   90.00
_cell.angle_beta   90.00
_cell.angle_gamma   90.00
#
_symmetry.space_group_name_H-M   'P 1'
#
loop_
_entity.id
_entity.type
_entity.pdbx_description
1 polymer ?
#
loop_
_entity_poly.entity_id
_entity_poly.type
_entity_poly.pdbx_seq_one_letter_code
_entity_poly.pdbx_strand_id
1 'polypeptide(L)'
;MTTVLIVDDEPNIVQLVRITLEDSWVQVLEAADGATALDRAAAFRPDLVLLDIDLPDVSGLEVCRRLKEDADLAKMKIVMLTAAAQREDIARGLAAGADEYLTKPFSPVRLLSLVEQLMPRTIRWRPE
;
A
#
# COMPACT_ATOMS: atom_id res chain seq x y z
N MET A 1 -9.55 12.94 7.02
CA MET A 1 -8.84 11.74 7.48
C MET A 1 -8.18 11.04 6.30
N THR A 2 -6.99 10.55 6.51
CA THR A 2 -6.27 9.82 5.48
C THR A 2 -6.59 8.33 5.59
N THR A 3 -6.84 7.71 4.46
CA THR A 3 -7.18 6.29 4.41
C THR A 3 -6.06 5.52 3.71
N VAL A 4 -5.58 4.49 4.39
CA VAL A 4 -4.54 3.58 3.87
C VAL A 4 -5.16 2.20 3.74
N LEU A 5 -4.97 1.57 2.59
CA LEU A 5 -5.40 0.19 2.38
C LEU A 5 -4.16 -0.69 2.36
N ILE A 6 -4.10 -1.65 3.29
CA ILE A 6 -3.04 -2.67 3.29
C ILE A 6 -3.59 -3.94 2.64
N VAL A 7 -2.95 -4.39 1.59
CA VAL A 7 -3.34 -5.58 0.84
C VAL A 7 -2.24 -6.62 1.00
N ASP A 8 -2.48 -7.57 1.89
CA ASP A 8 -1.51 -8.62 2.21
C ASP A 8 -2.25 -9.74 2.95
N ASP A 9 -1.93 -10.99 2.65
CA ASP A 9 -2.55 -12.12 3.32
C ASP A 9 -1.80 -12.56 4.58
N GLU A 10 -0.68 -11.92 4.89
CA GLU A 10 0.09 -12.21 6.09
C GLU A 10 -0.36 -11.33 7.26
N PRO A 11 -0.98 -11.92 8.31
CA PRO A 11 -1.49 -11.12 9.43
C PRO A 11 -0.42 -10.27 10.11
N ASN A 12 0.82 -10.76 10.16
CA ASN A 12 1.92 -10.02 10.79
C ASN A 12 2.21 -8.71 10.08
N ILE A 13 2.15 -8.72 8.76
CA ILE A 13 2.39 -7.52 7.96
C ILE A 13 1.24 -6.53 8.15
N VAL A 14 0.01 -7.04 8.10
CA VAL A 14 -1.18 -6.21 8.31
C VAL A 14 -1.11 -5.52 9.67
N GLN A 15 -0.76 -6.28 10.70
CA GLN A 15 -0.68 -5.74 12.06
C GLN A 15 0.44 -4.72 12.20
N LEU A 16 1.58 -4.98 11.58
CA LEU A 16 2.70 -4.03 11.60
C LEU A 16 2.28 -2.69 10.99
N VAL A 17 1.61 -2.73 9.84
CA VAL A 17 1.13 -1.51 9.18
C VAL A 17 0.12 -0.78 10.06
N ARG A 18 -0.83 -1.52 10.62
CA ARG A 18 -1.86 -0.93 11.46
C ARG A 18 -1.28 -0.27 12.70
N ILE A 19 -0.40 -0.98 13.40
CA ILE A 19 0.24 -0.44 14.61
C ILE A 19 1.08 0.79 14.28
N THR A 20 1.73 0.78 13.12
CA THR A 20 2.63 1.88 12.74
C THR A 20 1.89 3.12 12.28
N LEU A 21 0.79 2.95 11.53
CA LEU A 21 0.13 4.06 10.85
C LEU A 21 -1.20 4.48 11.43
N GLU A 22 -1.97 3.56 12.02
CA GLU A 22 -3.33 3.89 12.45
C GLU A 22 -3.36 4.79 13.68
N ASP A 23 -4.10 5.88 13.59
CA ASP A 23 -4.31 6.80 14.71
C ASP A 23 -5.57 7.63 14.43
N SER A 24 -5.73 8.74 15.14
CA SER A 24 -6.91 9.61 14.97
C SER A 24 -6.95 10.29 13.60
N TRP A 25 -5.84 10.28 12.86
CA TRP A 25 -5.71 10.97 11.58
C TRP A 25 -5.61 10.04 10.39
N VAL A 26 -5.29 8.77 10.65
CA VAL A 26 -5.09 7.76 9.61
C VAL A 26 -5.93 6.55 9.92
N GLN A 27 -6.78 6.19 8.97
CA GLN A 27 -7.59 4.98 9.01
C GLN A 27 -6.92 3.92 8.16
N VAL A 28 -6.76 2.72 8.71
CA VAL A 28 -6.18 1.59 7.97
C VAL A 28 -7.28 0.59 7.66
N LEU A 29 -7.44 0.29 6.38
CA LEU A 29 -8.33 -0.75 5.89
C LEU A 29 -7.50 -1.94 5.43
N GLU A 30 -8.08 -3.13 5.44
CA GLU A 30 -7.39 -4.38 5.12
C GLU A 30 -8.05 -5.10 3.97
N ALA A 31 -7.25 -5.79 3.17
CA ALA A 31 -7.71 -6.74 2.17
C ALA A 31 -6.69 -7.87 2.10
N ALA A 32 -7.15 -9.11 2.09
CA ALA A 32 -6.26 -10.27 2.08
C ALA A 32 -6.03 -10.84 0.67
N ASP A 33 -6.74 -10.32 -0.33
CA ASP A 33 -6.62 -10.78 -1.71
C ASP A 33 -6.91 -9.64 -2.67
N GLY A 34 -6.68 -9.90 -3.95
CA GLY A 34 -6.81 -8.87 -4.98
C GLY A 34 -8.25 -8.45 -5.23
N ALA A 35 -9.19 -9.38 -5.22
CA ALA A 35 -10.59 -9.06 -5.45
C ALA A 35 -11.12 -8.14 -4.35
N THR A 36 -10.82 -8.45 -3.09
CA THR A 36 -11.21 -7.60 -1.98
C THR A 36 -10.53 -6.24 -2.07
N ALA A 37 -9.26 -6.22 -2.49
CA ALA A 37 -8.54 -4.96 -2.64
C ALA A 37 -9.20 -4.05 -3.65
N LEU A 38 -9.60 -4.58 -4.80
CA LEU A 38 -10.27 -3.79 -5.83
C LEU A 38 -11.61 -3.27 -5.34
N ASP A 39 -12.39 -4.10 -4.65
CA ASP A 39 -13.67 -3.69 -4.08
C ASP A 39 -13.50 -2.57 -3.05
N ARG A 40 -12.54 -2.71 -2.16
CA ARG A 40 -12.31 -1.72 -1.12
C ARG A 40 -11.77 -0.42 -1.70
N ALA A 41 -10.89 -0.51 -2.68
CA ALA A 41 -10.38 0.69 -3.34
C ALA A 41 -11.51 1.47 -4.01
N ALA A 42 -12.41 0.78 -4.69
CA ALA A 42 -13.53 1.43 -5.35
C ALA A 42 -14.50 2.05 -4.33
N ALA A 43 -14.74 1.35 -3.21
CA ALA A 43 -15.70 1.79 -2.19
C ALA A 43 -15.17 2.94 -1.34
N PHE A 44 -13.91 2.89 -0.95
CA PHE A 44 -13.35 3.82 0.03
C PHE A 44 -12.36 4.83 -0.54
N ARG A 45 -11.89 4.61 -1.75
CA ARG A 45 -10.94 5.51 -2.44
C ARG A 45 -9.77 5.91 -1.52
N PRO A 46 -8.96 4.92 -1.10
CA PRO A 46 -7.86 5.22 -0.18
C PRO A 46 -6.85 6.17 -0.81
N ASP A 47 -6.14 6.88 0.03
CA ASP A 47 -5.09 7.80 -0.41
C ASP A 47 -3.80 7.05 -0.73
N LEU A 48 -3.59 5.94 -0.03
CA LEU A 48 -2.38 5.12 -0.16
C LEU A 48 -2.78 3.65 -0.12
N VAL A 49 -2.19 2.87 -1.01
CA VAL A 49 -2.34 1.40 -1.02
C VAL A 49 -0.96 0.78 -0.85
N LEU A 50 -0.82 -0.07 0.16
CA LEU A 50 0.35 -0.91 0.35
C LEU A 50 -0.04 -2.29 -0.17
N LEU A 51 0.61 -2.75 -1.22
CA LEU A 51 0.10 -3.84 -2.04
C LEU A 51 1.15 -4.93 -2.21
N ASP A 52 0.88 -6.10 -1.63
CA ASP A 52 1.74 -7.26 -1.78
C ASP A 52 1.69 -7.75 -3.23
N ILE A 53 2.83 -8.10 -3.79
CA ILE A 53 2.91 -8.68 -5.12
C ILE A 53 2.29 -10.08 -5.14
N ASP A 54 2.55 -10.87 -4.08
CA ASP A 54 2.13 -12.27 -4.02
C ASP A 54 0.81 -12.41 -3.28
N LEU A 55 -0.29 -12.26 -4.00
CA LEU A 55 -1.63 -12.44 -3.44
C LEU A 55 -2.18 -13.81 -3.83
N PRO A 56 -3.14 -14.35 -3.06
CA PRO A 56 -3.62 -15.73 -3.31
C PRO A 56 -4.45 -15.90 -4.59
N ASP A 57 -5.09 -14.85 -5.07
CA ASP A 57 -5.99 -14.96 -6.23
C ASP A 57 -5.39 -14.39 -7.52
N VAL A 58 -4.88 -13.17 -7.47
CA VAL A 58 -4.25 -12.52 -8.62
C VAL A 58 -2.95 -11.88 -8.16
N SER A 59 -2.06 -11.59 -9.11
CA SER A 59 -0.84 -10.87 -8.79
C SER A 59 -1.15 -9.45 -8.34
N GLY A 60 -0.42 -8.96 -7.34
CA GLY A 60 -0.50 -7.56 -6.95
C GLY A 60 -0.16 -6.62 -8.09
N LEU A 61 0.65 -7.07 -9.04
CA LEU A 61 0.97 -6.28 -10.24
C LEU A 61 -0.28 -6.01 -11.05
N GLU A 62 -1.15 -7.01 -11.19
CA GLU A 62 -2.41 -6.84 -11.91
C GLU A 62 -3.35 -5.89 -11.17
N VAL A 63 -3.42 -6.00 -9.86
CA VAL A 63 -4.22 -5.09 -9.04
C VAL A 63 -3.73 -3.66 -9.24
N CYS A 64 -2.42 -3.46 -9.16
CA CYS A 64 -1.80 -2.14 -9.35
C CYS A 64 -2.17 -1.56 -10.72
N ARG A 65 -2.03 -2.37 -11.77
CA ARG A 65 -2.34 -1.94 -13.12
C ARG A 65 -3.80 -1.50 -13.23
N ARG A 66 -4.71 -2.31 -12.71
CA ARG A 66 -6.14 -1.99 -12.75
C ARG A 66 -6.48 -0.72 -12.00
N LEU A 67 -5.88 -0.51 -10.83
CA LEU A 67 -6.11 0.69 -10.05
C LEU A 67 -5.61 1.92 -10.79
N LYS A 68 -4.45 1.83 -11.41
CA LYS A 68 -3.87 2.97 -12.11
C LYS A 68 -4.57 3.28 -13.44
N GLU A 69 -5.24 2.30 -14.04
CA GLU A 69 -6.01 2.50 -15.25
C GLU A 69 -7.37 3.14 -15.00
N ASP A 70 -7.87 3.07 -13.78
CA ASP A 70 -9.14 3.68 -13.42
C ASP A 70 -8.93 5.16 -13.15
N ALA A 71 -9.56 6.00 -13.97
CA ALA A 71 -9.37 7.45 -13.86
C ALA A 71 -9.76 8.00 -12.50
N ASP A 72 -10.76 7.39 -11.85
CA ASP A 72 -11.21 7.83 -10.53
C ASP A 72 -10.22 7.46 -9.42
N LEU A 73 -9.38 6.46 -9.66
CA LEU A 73 -8.48 5.91 -8.66
C LEU A 73 -7.00 6.18 -8.96
N ALA A 74 -6.69 6.75 -10.12
CA ALA A 74 -5.30 6.90 -10.56
C ALA A 74 -4.46 7.81 -9.67
N LYS A 75 -5.09 8.64 -8.85
CA LYS A 75 -4.37 9.55 -7.95
C LYS A 75 -3.88 8.88 -6.68
N MET A 76 -4.38 7.68 -6.37
CA MET A 76 -3.90 6.94 -5.21
C MET A 76 -2.42 6.66 -5.35
N LYS A 77 -1.70 6.78 -4.24
CA LYS A 77 -0.32 6.34 -4.21
C LYS A 77 -0.29 4.84 -3.96
N ILE A 78 0.52 4.13 -4.70
CA ILE A 78 0.66 2.68 -4.56
C ILE A 78 2.10 2.32 -4.27
N VAL A 79 2.31 1.59 -3.17
CA VAL A 79 3.60 1.04 -2.79
C VAL A 79 3.53 -0.47 -2.92
N MET A 80 4.37 -1.05 -3.76
CA MET A 80 4.45 -2.50 -3.87
C MET A 80 5.27 -3.06 -2.72
N LEU A 81 4.74 -4.11 -2.10
CA LEU A 81 5.47 -4.86 -1.08
C LEU A 81 6.05 -6.10 -1.73
N THR A 82 7.36 -6.26 -1.65
CA THR A 82 8.05 -7.33 -2.34
C THR A 82 8.98 -8.07 -1.38
N ALA A 83 9.07 -9.39 -1.52
CA ALA A 83 10.00 -10.18 -0.73
C ALA A 83 11.40 -9.98 -1.29
N ALA A 84 12.35 -9.68 -0.41
CA ALA A 84 13.79 -9.54 -0.71
C ALA A 84 14.12 -9.09 -2.13
N ALA A 85 14.65 -7.96 -2.29
CA ALA A 85 15.39 -7.40 -3.43
C ALA A 85 15.22 -8.11 -4.79
N GLN A 86 14.01 -8.48 -5.16
CA GLN A 86 13.75 -9.04 -6.49
C GLN A 86 13.68 -7.90 -7.48
N ARG A 87 14.79 -7.62 -8.14
CA ARG A 87 14.88 -6.49 -9.08
C ARG A 87 13.82 -6.55 -10.16
N GLU A 88 13.50 -7.76 -10.63
CA GLU A 88 12.47 -7.93 -11.66
C GLU A 88 11.10 -7.53 -11.15
N ASP A 89 10.78 -7.91 -9.91
CA ASP A 89 9.50 -7.57 -9.31
C ASP A 89 9.39 -6.07 -9.07
N ILE A 90 10.47 -5.44 -8.66
CA ILE A 90 10.51 -3.98 -8.48
C ILE A 90 10.25 -3.28 -9.81
N ALA A 91 10.96 -3.71 -10.86
CA ALA A 91 10.80 -3.13 -12.19
C ALA A 91 9.38 -3.33 -12.72
N ARG A 92 8.80 -4.51 -12.52
CA ARG A 92 7.43 -4.80 -12.95
C ARG A 92 6.42 -3.95 -12.19
N GLY A 93 6.63 -3.75 -10.89
CA GLY A 93 5.76 -2.91 -10.09
C GLY A 93 5.75 -1.48 -10.58
N LEU A 94 6.93 -0.92 -10.81
CA LEU A 94 7.04 0.44 -11.31
C LEU A 94 6.45 0.56 -12.71
N ALA A 95 6.66 -0.46 -13.56
CA ALA A 95 6.08 -0.48 -14.91
C ALA A 95 4.55 -0.60 -14.88
N ALA A 96 4.00 -1.22 -13.83
CA ALA A 96 2.54 -1.32 -13.65
C ALA A 96 1.94 -0.02 -13.11
N GLY A 97 2.76 0.95 -12.76
CA GLY A 97 2.30 2.25 -12.30
C GLY A 97 2.48 2.51 -10.81
N ALA A 98 3.15 1.62 -10.09
CA ALA A 98 3.41 1.83 -8.67
C ALA A 98 4.30 3.05 -8.47
N ASP A 99 4.05 3.79 -7.40
CA ASP A 99 4.80 5.00 -7.08
C ASP A 99 6.11 4.68 -6.37
N GLU A 100 6.14 3.56 -5.63
CA GLU A 100 7.31 3.17 -4.87
C GLU A 100 7.22 1.68 -4.50
N TYR A 101 8.27 1.14 -3.93
CA TYR A 101 8.28 -0.23 -3.43
C TYR A 101 8.89 -0.27 -2.04
N LEU A 102 8.60 -1.34 -1.31
CA LEU A 102 9.11 -1.57 0.04
C LEU A 102 9.42 -3.06 0.17
N THR A 103 10.65 -3.37 0.55
CA THR A 103 11.11 -4.75 0.64
C THR A 103 10.77 -5.36 1.99
N LYS A 104 10.18 -6.54 2.00
CA LYS A 104 9.90 -7.30 3.23
C LYS A 104 11.15 -8.07 3.65
N PRO A 105 11.44 -8.17 4.93
CA PRO A 105 10.77 -7.50 6.04
C PRO A 105 11.19 -6.03 6.11
N PHE A 106 10.27 -5.19 6.54
CA PHE A 106 10.57 -3.76 6.71
C PHE A 106 10.29 -3.35 8.15
N SER A 107 10.98 -2.30 8.59
CA SER A 107 10.79 -1.77 9.93
C SER A 107 9.70 -0.70 9.95
N PRO A 108 9.12 -0.40 11.12
CA PRO A 108 8.19 0.72 11.24
C PRO A 108 8.80 2.04 10.78
N VAL A 109 10.08 2.27 11.09
CA VAL A 109 10.76 3.50 10.68
C VAL A 109 10.83 3.62 9.16
N ARG A 110 11.14 2.50 8.49
CA ARG A 110 11.22 2.48 7.04
C ARG A 110 9.85 2.77 6.42
N LEU A 111 8.80 2.15 6.96
CA LEU A 111 7.43 2.39 6.50
C LEU A 111 7.02 3.85 6.69
N LEU A 112 7.26 4.40 7.88
CA LEU A 112 6.93 5.80 8.16
C LEU A 112 7.66 6.75 7.23
N SER A 113 8.94 6.50 7.01
CA SER A 113 9.78 7.33 6.15
C SER A 113 9.22 7.36 4.73
N LEU A 114 8.82 6.20 4.22
CA LEU A 114 8.28 6.09 2.86
C LEU A 114 6.93 6.79 2.74
N VAL A 115 6.04 6.58 3.71
CA VAL A 115 4.72 7.20 3.71
C VAL A 115 4.85 8.71 3.80
N GLU A 116 5.76 9.19 4.64
CA GLU A 116 6.02 10.62 4.78
C GLU A 116 6.52 11.23 3.46
N GLN A 117 7.37 10.49 2.75
CA GLN A 117 7.89 10.93 1.46
C GLN A 117 6.78 11.06 0.42
N LEU A 118 5.86 10.09 0.39
CA LEU A 118 4.79 10.05 -0.60
C LEU A 118 3.63 10.95 -0.23
N MET A 119 3.39 11.14 1.06
CA MET A 119 2.23 11.86 1.57
C MET A 119 2.62 12.72 2.76
N PRO A 120 3.40 13.76 2.53
CA PRO A 120 4.01 14.52 3.65
C PRO A 120 3.01 15.20 4.57
N ARG A 121 1.77 15.43 4.12
CA ARG A 121 0.76 16.05 4.98
C ARG A 121 -0.02 15.05 5.81
N THR A 122 0.17 13.77 5.55
CA THR A 122 -0.57 12.70 6.22
C THR A 122 0.09 12.27 7.50
N ILE A 123 1.38 11.93 7.40
CA ILE A 123 2.16 11.46 8.53
C ILE A 123 3.08 12.58 8.94
N ARG A 124 2.53 13.57 9.57
CA ARG A 124 3.40 14.61 10.05
C ARG A 124 3.46 14.58 11.56
N TRP A 125 4.53 15.06 12.05
CA TRP A 125 4.78 15.16 13.46
C TRP A 125 3.73 16.09 14.11
N ARG A 126 3.19 15.67 15.23
CA ARG A 126 2.23 16.45 15.99
C ARG A 126 2.78 16.61 17.39
N PRO A 127 3.40 17.72 17.67
CA PRO A 127 4.12 17.88 18.95
C PRO A 127 3.21 17.96 20.15
N GLU A 128 1.93 18.05 19.96
CA GLU A 128 1.07 18.08 21.12
C GLU A 128 -0.22 17.55 20.95
#